data_a9154854950c6e5bfd59f9d3926ee26d
#
_entry.id   a9154854950c6e5bfd59f9d3926ee26d
#
_cell.length_a   1.000
_cell.length_b   1.000
_cell.length_c   1.000
_cell.angle_alpha   90.00
_cell.angle_beta   90.00
_cell.angle_gamma   90.00
#
_symmetry.space_group_name_H-M   'P 1'
#
loop_
_entity.id
_entity.type
_entity.pdbx_description
1 polymer ?
#
loop_
_entity_poly.entity_id
_entity_poly.type
_entity_poly.pdbx_seq_one_letter_code
_entity_poly.pdbx_strand_id
1 'polypeptide(L)'
;DGLRRVDMQEWLETVVLPELEKLPQNLRHCLGEDFARNGDLTVFAPVTVNDDTTRNVPFLVELSNVPFKQQEQALFYICDRLPRRDGIKLDARGNGQYLAEQAAEKYGDEVEQVQLSVKYYRENMPRFRAAFEDNELVLPKHEDVITDLGAIQLYRGVPGIDDARTTGTDGRKRHGDSAIAIFLG
;
A
#
# COMPACT_ATOMS: atom_id res chain seq x y z
N ASP A 1 -28.85 -10.18 15.81
CA ASP A 1 -27.41 -9.87 15.82
C ASP A 1 -26.93 -9.57 14.43
N GLY A 2 -27.29 -8.36 13.95
CA GLY A 2 -27.01 -7.95 12.58
C GLY A 2 -25.63 -7.33 12.46
N LEU A 3 -24.57 -8.12 12.38
CA LEU A 3 -23.35 -7.70 11.71
C LEU A 3 -23.72 -7.55 10.23
N ARG A 4 -24.08 -6.34 9.84
CA ARG A 4 -24.29 -5.97 8.46
C ARG A 4 -22.99 -6.30 7.73
N ARG A 5 -23.01 -7.29 6.82
CA ARG A 5 -21.93 -7.47 5.86
C ARG A 5 -21.79 -6.14 5.13
N VAL A 6 -20.66 -5.46 5.35
CA VAL A 6 -20.34 -4.28 4.56
C VAL A 6 -20.26 -4.75 3.11
N ASP A 7 -21.15 -4.25 2.26
CA ASP A 7 -21.02 -4.45 0.82
C ASP A 7 -19.74 -3.72 0.39
N MET A 8 -18.75 -4.48 -0.08
CA MET A 8 -17.48 -3.90 -0.52
C MET A 8 -17.69 -2.87 -1.62
N GLN A 9 -18.61 -3.10 -2.53
CA GLN A 9 -18.90 -2.15 -3.61
C GLN A 9 -19.44 -0.82 -3.04
N GLU A 10 -20.41 -0.88 -2.15
CA GLU A 10 -20.97 0.32 -1.48
C GLU A 10 -19.88 1.07 -0.70
N TRP A 11 -19.03 0.34 0.02
CA TRP A 11 -17.93 0.94 0.78
C TRP A 11 -16.90 1.62 -0.15
N LEU A 12 -16.53 0.98 -1.25
CA LEU A 12 -15.63 1.56 -2.24
C LEU A 12 -16.20 2.84 -2.85
N GLU A 13 -17.49 2.85 -3.18
CA GLU A 13 -18.16 4.01 -3.78
C GLU A 13 -18.34 5.15 -2.79
N THR A 14 -18.57 4.87 -1.52
CA THR A 14 -18.84 5.89 -0.50
C THR A 14 -17.60 6.41 0.20
N VAL A 15 -16.56 5.60 0.36
CA VAL A 15 -15.34 5.93 1.11
C VAL A 15 -14.13 6.15 0.21
N VAL A 16 -13.89 5.26 -0.75
CA VAL A 16 -12.67 5.30 -1.57
C VAL A 16 -12.84 6.17 -2.81
N LEU A 17 -13.95 6.08 -3.51
CA LEU A 17 -14.18 6.86 -4.73
C LEU A 17 -14.04 8.38 -4.52
N PRO A 18 -14.59 8.99 -3.46
CA PRO A 18 -14.38 10.42 -3.22
C PRO A 18 -12.91 10.84 -3.13
N GLU A 19 -12.04 9.97 -2.57
CA GLU A 19 -10.61 10.23 -2.51
C GLU A 19 -9.94 10.06 -3.88
N LEU A 20 -10.33 9.05 -4.65
CA LEU A 20 -9.85 8.85 -6.02
C LEU A 20 -10.23 10.01 -6.95
N GLU A 21 -11.43 10.56 -6.81
CA GLU A 21 -11.91 11.69 -7.61
C GLU A 21 -11.14 13.00 -7.35
N LYS A 22 -10.51 13.13 -6.18
CA LYS A 22 -9.65 14.27 -5.86
C LYS A 22 -8.26 14.21 -6.52
N LEU A 23 -7.87 13.06 -7.07
CA LEU A 23 -6.54 12.90 -7.67
C LEU A 23 -6.38 13.77 -8.93
N PRO A 24 -5.22 14.43 -9.12
CA PRO A 24 -4.97 15.25 -10.31
C PRO A 24 -4.91 14.38 -11.57
N GLN A 25 -5.76 14.69 -12.54
CA GLN A 25 -5.91 13.90 -13.77
C GLN A 25 -4.70 14.00 -14.72
N ASN A 26 -3.90 15.04 -14.58
CA ASN A 26 -2.74 15.31 -15.43
C ASN A 26 -1.43 14.71 -14.91
N LEU A 27 -1.40 14.19 -13.69
CA LEU A 27 -0.22 13.59 -13.08
C LEU A 27 -0.23 12.07 -13.15
N ARG A 28 0.95 11.47 -13.09
CA ARG A 28 1.12 10.01 -13.04
C ARG A 28 0.83 9.48 -11.64
N HIS A 29 0.35 8.25 -11.57
CA HIS A 29 0.05 7.57 -10.33
C HIS A 29 0.61 6.16 -10.32
N CYS A 30 1.10 5.74 -9.17
CA CYS A 30 1.50 4.36 -8.88
C CYS A 30 0.69 3.83 -7.72
N LEU A 31 0.70 2.51 -7.54
CA LEU A 31 0.10 1.85 -6.38
C LEU A 31 1.11 0.91 -5.73
N GLY A 32 1.24 1.02 -4.41
CA GLY A 32 1.92 0.02 -3.58
C GLY A 32 0.90 -0.72 -2.73
N GLU A 33 1.14 -2.00 -2.47
CA GLU A 33 0.27 -2.83 -1.65
C GLU A 33 1.07 -3.75 -0.75
N ASP A 34 0.73 -3.75 0.53
CA ASP A 34 1.16 -4.75 1.51
C ASP A 34 -0.02 -5.68 1.84
N PHE A 35 0.18 -6.96 1.60
CA PHE A 35 -0.88 -7.95 1.73
C PHE A 35 -1.01 -8.48 3.17
N ALA A 36 -2.25 -8.53 3.68
CA ALA A 36 -2.56 -9.05 5.00
C ALA A 36 -2.27 -10.56 5.13
N ARG A 37 -1.48 -10.89 6.14
CA ARG A 37 -1.38 -12.24 6.67
C ARG A 37 -2.21 -12.33 7.95
N ASN A 38 -2.79 -13.46 8.23
CA ASN A 38 -3.47 -13.84 9.47
C ASN A 38 -3.70 -12.72 10.51
N GLY A 39 -4.67 -11.85 10.27
CA GLY A 39 -5.07 -10.78 11.19
C GLY A 39 -4.32 -9.45 11.06
N ASP A 40 -3.44 -9.32 10.09
CA ASP A 40 -2.81 -8.05 9.73
C ASP A 40 -3.70 -7.23 8.78
N LEU A 41 -3.28 -6.02 8.49
CA LEU A 41 -3.97 -5.14 7.55
C LEU A 41 -3.42 -5.33 6.14
N THR A 42 -4.32 -5.46 5.15
CA THR A 42 -3.97 -5.17 3.77
C THR A 42 -4.05 -3.68 3.57
N VAL A 43 -2.98 -3.09 3.05
CA VAL A 43 -2.90 -1.65 2.80
C VAL A 43 -2.60 -1.38 1.34
N PHE A 44 -3.40 -0.53 0.72
CA PHE A 44 -3.14 0.04 -0.59
C PHE A 44 -2.69 1.49 -0.43
N ALA A 45 -1.56 1.84 -1.03
CA ALA A 45 -1.00 3.18 -1.03
C ALA A 45 -0.96 3.76 -2.44
N PRO A 46 -1.96 4.53 -2.87
CA PRO A 46 -1.85 5.33 -4.08
C PRO A 46 -0.77 6.39 -3.93
N VAL A 47 0.04 6.57 -4.95
CA VAL A 47 1.13 7.56 -4.98
C VAL A 47 0.97 8.44 -6.20
N THR A 48 0.90 9.74 -5.99
CA THR A 48 0.94 10.74 -7.06
C THR A 48 2.38 11.16 -7.32
N VAL A 49 2.83 11.09 -8.56
CA VAL A 49 4.16 11.56 -8.98
C VAL A 49 4.02 12.93 -9.59
N ASN A 50 4.59 13.96 -8.93
CA ASN A 50 4.56 15.32 -9.40
C ASN A 50 5.56 15.54 -10.54
N ASP A 51 5.41 16.66 -11.29
CA ASP A 51 6.27 16.98 -12.43
C ASP A 51 7.75 17.20 -12.03
N ASP A 52 7.99 17.61 -10.79
CA ASP A 52 9.34 17.77 -10.20
C ASP A 52 9.91 16.47 -9.62
N THR A 53 9.25 15.34 -9.88
CA THR A 53 9.58 13.99 -9.37
C THR A 53 9.32 13.76 -7.87
N THR A 54 8.87 14.74 -7.12
CA THR A 54 8.38 14.51 -5.76
C THR A 54 7.11 13.67 -5.75
N ARG A 55 6.86 12.99 -4.65
CA ARG A 55 5.74 12.06 -4.50
C ARG A 55 4.83 12.43 -3.35
N ASN A 56 3.53 12.30 -3.60
CA ASN A 56 2.50 12.41 -2.57
C ASN A 56 1.82 11.07 -2.36
N VAL A 57 1.58 10.71 -1.11
CA VAL A 57 0.63 9.66 -0.74
C VAL A 57 -0.64 10.36 -0.24
N PRO A 58 -1.65 10.57 -1.10
CA PRO A 58 -2.80 11.39 -0.74
C PRO A 58 -3.72 10.74 0.27
N PHE A 59 -3.84 9.42 0.24
CA PHE A 59 -4.62 8.61 1.19
C PHE A 59 -4.15 7.17 1.19
N LEU A 60 -4.56 6.43 2.20
CA LEU A 60 -4.35 4.99 2.32
C LEU A 60 -5.71 4.27 2.39
N VAL A 61 -5.77 3.08 1.82
CA VAL A 61 -6.90 2.17 1.95
C VAL A 61 -6.48 0.98 2.78
N GLU A 62 -7.11 0.79 3.93
CA GLU A 62 -6.78 -0.26 4.90
C GLU A 62 -7.94 -1.26 5.01
N LEU A 63 -7.67 -2.54 4.79
CA LEU A 63 -8.63 -3.63 4.90
C LEU A 63 -8.19 -4.60 5.99
N SER A 64 -9.06 -4.87 6.95
CA SER A 64 -8.82 -5.83 8.04
C SER A 64 -9.82 -6.97 7.98
N ASN A 65 -9.31 -8.21 8.01
CA ASN A 65 -10.13 -9.42 7.97
C ASN A 65 -11.11 -9.49 6.77
N VAL A 66 -10.67 -8.99 5.62
CA VAL A 66 -11.47 -8.97 4.39
C VAL A 66 -11.14 -10.20 3.54
N PRO A 67 -12.15 -10.93 3.04
CA PRO A 67 -11.93 -12.07 2.17
C PRO A 67 -11.16 -11.71 0.89
N PHE A 68 -10.39 -12.66 0.36
CA PHE A 68 -9.58 -12.49 -0.85
C PHE A 68 -10.30 -11.86 -2.03
N LYS A 69 -11.50 -12.35 -2.33
CA LYS A 69 -12.30 -11.82 -3.45
C LYS A 69 -12.68 -10.35 -3.27
N GLN A 70 -12.89 -9.92 -2.06
CA GLN A 70 -13.16 -8.51 -1.76
C GLN A 70 -11.88 -7.66 -1.79
N GLN A 71 -10.75 -8.22 -1.40
CA GLN A 71 -9.45 -7.55 -1.56
C GLN A 71 -9.10 -7.37 -3.05
N GLU A 72 -9.33 -8.39 -3.86
CA GLU A 72 -9.18 -8.32 -5.33
C GLU A 72 -10.11 -7.25 -5.92
N GLN A 73 -11.36 -7.22 -5.49
CA GLN A 73 -12.33 -6.19 -5.90
C GLN A 73 -11.83 -4.78 -5.57
N ALA A 74 -11.32 -4.57 -4.36
CA ALA A 74 -10.77 -3.29 -3.94
C ALA A 74 -9.52 -2.91 -4.76
N LEU A 75 -8.61 -3.85 -4.97
CA LEU A 75 -7.41 -3.64 -5.79
C LEU A 75 -7.77 -3.18 -7.20
N PHE A 76 -8.65 -3.90 -7.87
CA PHE A 76 -9.05 -3.56 -9.24
C PHE A 76 -9.85 -2.27 -9.31
N TYR A 77 -10.71 -2.02 -8.34
CA TYR A 77 -11.45 -0.76 -8.25
C TYR A 77 -10.52 0.46 -8.18
N ILE A 78 -9.48 0.38 -7.36
CA ILE A 78 -8.49 1.45 -7.21
C ILE A 78 -7.66 1.58 -8.48
N CYS A 79 -7.08 0.48 -8.97
CA CYS A 79 -6.21 0.50 -10.16
C CYS A 79 -6.92 1.04 -11.40
N ASP A 80 -8.18 0.64 -11.63
CA ASP A 80 -8.97 1.07 -12.79
C ASP A 80 -9.25 2.59 -12.77
N ARG A 81 -9.17 3.22 -11.61
CA ARG A 81 -9.50 4.65 -11.40
C ARG A 81 -8.29 5.56 -11.15
N LEU A 82 -7.10 4.99 -11.08
CA LEU A 82 -5.89 5.81 -10.95
C LEU A 82 -5.61 6.58 -12.26
N PRO A 83 -5.58 7.92 -12.24
CA PRO A 83 -5.26 8.70 -13.42
C PRO A 83 -3.83 8.43 -13.90
N ARG A 84 -3.65 8.26 -15.21
CA ARG A 84 -2.33 8.05 -15.82
C ARG A 84 -1.47 7.04 -15.04
N ARG A 85 -2.04 5.89 -14.75
CA ARG A 85 -1.37 4.82 -14.00
C ARG A 85 -0.09 4.39 -14.70
N ASP A 86 1.01 4.33 -13.94
CA ASP A 86 2.35 4.06 -14.45
C ASP A 86 2.99 2.80 -13.85
N GLY A 87 2.55 2.37 -12.70
CA GLY A 87 3.08 1.16 -12.05
C GLY A 87 2.26 0.68 -10.87
N ILE A 88 2.29 -0.62 -10.67
CA ILE A 88 1.61 -1.31 -9.56
C ILE A 88 2.62 -2.29 -8.97
N LYS A 89 2.99 -2.12 -7.69
CA LYS A 89 3.88 -3.02 -6.98
C LYS A 89 3.15 -3.71 -5.83
N LEU A 90 3.08 -5.01 -5.88
CA LEU A 90 2.31 -5.82 -4.96
C LEU A 90 3.20 -6.79 -4.22
N ASP A 91 3.00 -6.91 -2.90
CA ASP A 91 3.63 -7.95 -2.10
C ASP A 91 3.14 -9.34 -2.56
N ALA A 92 4.03 -10.08 -3.18
CA ALA A 92 3.74 -11.41 -3.74
C ALA A 92 4.15 -12.56 -2.80
N ARG A 93 4.36 -12.30 -1.52
CA ARG A 93 4.70 -13.34 -0.56
C ARG A 93 3.47 -14.12 -0.10
N GLY A 94 3.61 -15.43 0.02
CA GLY A 94 2.57 -16.31 0.56
C GLY A 94 1.26 -16.15 -0.21
N ASN A 95 0.18 -15.90 0.50
CA ASN A 95 -1.15 -15.75 -0.11
C ASN A 95 -1.30 -14.47 -0.97
N GLY A 96 -0.43 -13.48 -0.79
CA GLY A 96 -0.39 -12.27 -1.64
C GLY A 96 -0.01 -12.57 -3.08
N GLN A 97 0.65 -13.69 -3.33
CA GLN A 97 1.02 -14.12 -4.67
C GLN A 97 -0.20 -14.25 -5.59
N TYR A 98 -1.30 -14.78 -5.09
CA TYR A 98 -2.52 -14.92 -5.89
C TYR A 98 -3.06 -13.56 -6.38
N LEU A 99 -3.15 -12.57 -5.51
CA LEU A 99 -3.59 -11.21 -5.90
C LEU A 99 -2.62 -10.58 -6.90
N ALA A 100 -1.32 -10.74 -6.68
CA ALA A 100 -0.29 -10.21 -7.57
C ALA A 100 -0.37 -10.87 -8.95
N GLU A 101 -0.60 -12.18 -9.03
CA GLU A 101 -0.80 -12.90 -10.30
C GLU A 101 -2.07 -12.43 -11.02
N GLN A 102 -3.19 -12.27 -10.32
CA GLN A 102 -4.44 -11.77 -10.90
C GLN A 102 -4.29 -10.34 -11.44
N ALA A 103 -3.58 -9.49 -10.73
CA ALA A 103 -3.28 -8.14 -11.19
C ALA A 103 -2.35 -8.16 -12.41
N ALA A 104 -1.33 -9.01 -12.43
CA ALA A 104 -0.42 -9.15 -13.57
C ALA A 104 -1.15 -9.68 -14.82
N GLU A 105 -2.11 -10.57 -14.65
CA GLU A 105 -2.95 -11.05 -15.75
C GLU A 105 -3.81 -9.91 -16.33
N LYS A 106 -4.37 -9.05 -15.48
CA LYS A 106 -5.25 -7.95 -15.89
C LYS A 106 -4.49 -6.75 -16.44
N TYR A 107 -3.38 -6.35 -15.83
CA TYR A 107 -2.68 -5.10 -16.13
C TYR A 107 -1.32 -5.30 -16.82
N GLY A 108 -0.87 -6.54 -16.96
CA GLY A 108 0.36 -6.87 -17.70
C GLY A 108 1.63 -6.28 -17.07
N ASP A 109 2.45 -5.68 -17.90
CA ASP A 109 3.79 -5.19 -17.54
C ASP A 109 3.80 -4.03 -16.54
N GLU A 110 2.66 -3.42 -16.26
CA GLU A 110 2.52 -2.40 -15.21
C GLU A 110 2.69 -3.00 -13.81
N VAL A 111 2.50 -4.31 -13.66
CA VAL A 111 2.53 -5.00 -12.37
C VAL A 111 3.89 -5.61 -12.10
N GLU A 112 4.49 -5.20 -10.99
CA GLU A 112 5.66 -5.85 -10.40
C GLU A 112 5.21 -6.69 -9.20
N GLN A 113 5.43 -8.00 -9.29
CA GLN A 113 5.18 -8.94 -8.20
C GLN A 113 6.43 -9.00 -7.31
N VAL A 114 6.37 -8.37 -6.14
CA VAL A 114 7.55 -8.17 -5.29
C VAL A 114 7.67 -9.27 -4.25
N GLN A 115 8.83 -9.93 -4.23
CA GLN A 115 9.26 -10.75 -3.11
C GLN A 115 10.04 -9.87 -2.13
N LEU A 116 9.42 -9.45 -1.03
CA LEU A 116 10.03 -8.62 0.00
C LEU A 116 11.09 -9.41 0.77
N SER A 117 12.25 -9.55 0.15
CA SER A 117 13.42 -10.24 0.67
C SER A 117 14.44 -9.25 1.25
N VAL A 118 15.41 -9.77 2.01
CA VAL A 118 16.57 -8.99 2.48
C VAL A 118 17.28 -8.28 1.31
N LYS A 119 17.40 -8.96 0.18
CA LYS A 119 17.98 -8.38 -1.05
C LYS A 119 17.16 -7.20 -1.55
N TYR A 120 15.83 -7.35 -1.63
CA TYR A 120 14.93 -6.29 -2.08
C TYR A 120 15.05 -5.04 -1.19
N TYR A 121 15.02 -5.21 0.12
CA TYR A 121 15.18 -4.11 1.07
C TYR A 121 16.55 -3.44 0.95
N ARG A 122 17.61 -4.23 0.80
CA ARG A 122 18.98 -3.70 0.63
C ARG A 122 19.09 -2.82 -0.61
N GLU A 123 18.47 -3.22 -1.72
CA GLU A 123 18.54 -2.52 -2.99
C GLU A 123 17.65 -1.27 -3.06
N ASN A 124 16.49 -1.27 -2.40
CA ASN A 124 15.46 -0.26 -2.58
C ASN A 124 15.24 0.67 -1.38
N MET A 125 15.44 0.19 -0.14
CA MET A 125 15.20 0.99 1.06
C MET A 125 16.07 2.25 1.17
N PRO A 126 17.33 2.28 0.70
CA PRO A 126 18.14 3.51 0.69
C PRO A 126 17.50 4.64 -0.12
N ARG A 127 16.85 4.34 -1.24
CA ARG A 127 16.13 5.35 -2.03
C ARG A 127 14.89 5.86 -1.31
N PHE A 128 14.17 4.99 -0.64
CA PHE A 128 13.02 5.36 0.17
C PHE A 128 13.41 6.28 1.32
N ARG A 129 14.51 5.97 2.01
CA ARG A 129 15.08 6.82 3.05
C ARG A 129 15.51 8.19 2.50
N ALA A 130 16.20 8.21 1.38
CA ALA A 130 16.63 9.46 0.73
C ALA A 130 15.45 10.35 0.38
N ALA A 131 14.34 9.79 -0.10
CA ALA A 131 13.11 10.54 -0.40
C ALA A 131 12.54 11.27 0.83
N PHE A 132 12.66 10.69 2.02
CA PHE A 132 12.30 11.38 3.28
C PHE A 132 13.29 12.49 3.63
N GLU A 133 14.59 12.20 3.58
CA GLU A 133 15.65 13.15 3.96
C GLU A 133 15.64 14.37 3.04
N ASP A 134 15.32 14.18 1.76
CA ASP A 134 15.29 15.24 0.74
C ASP A 134 13.92 15.93 0.60
N ASN A 135 12.95 15.60 1.46
CA ASN A 135 11.55 16.09 1.40
C ASN A 135 10.85 15.82 0.04
N GLU A 136 11.20 14.74 -0.62
CA GLU A 136 10.62 14.33 -1.89
C GLU A 136 9.34 13.50 -1.74
N LEU A 137 8.96 13.18 -0.49
CA LEU A 137 7.80 12.37 -0.16
C LEU A 137 6.90 13.09 0.83
N VAL A 138 5.64 13.29 0.43
CA VAL A 138 4.58 13.85 1.28
C VAL A 138 3.61 12.76 1.67
N LEU A 139 3.34 12.62 2.96
CA LEU A 139 2.52 11.56 3.55
C LEU A 139 1.22 12.11 4.14
N PRO A 140 0.16 11.27 4.23
CA PRO A 140 -1.01 11.61 5.02
C PRO A 140 -0.64 11.81 6.49
N LYS A 141 -1.25 12.79 7.14
CA LYS A 141 -1.07 13.00 8.59
C LYS A 141 -1.92 11.97 9.36
N HIS A 142 -1.28 10.85 9.73
CA HIS A 142 -1.91 9.79 10.51
C HIS A 142 -0.90 9.16 11.46
N GLU A 143 -1.27 8.98 12.73
CA GLU A 143 -0.36 8.44 13.75
C GLU A 143 0.10 7.01 13.45
N ASP A 144 -0.78 6.15 12.90
CA ASP A 144 -0.44 4.79 12.54
C ASP A 144 0.59 4.73 11.41
N VAL A 145 0.54 5.64 10.44
CA VAL A 145 1.55 5.76 9.37
C VAL A 145 2.91 6.12 9.96
N ILE A 146 2.96 7.10 10.88
CA ILE A 146 4.18 7.51 11.55
C ILE A 146 4.76 6.35 12.39
N THR A 147 3.91 5.62 13.10
CA THR A 147 4.31 4.44 13.88
C THR A 147 4.86 3.33 13.00
N ASP A 148 4.19 3.03 11.88
CA ASP A 148 4.63 2.01 10.93
C ASP A 148 5.99 2.37 10.31
N LEU A 149 6.20 3.64 9.95
CA LEU A 149 7.49 4.11 9.43
C LEU A 149 8.60 4.01 10.48
N GLY A 150 8.27 4.29 11.76
CA GLY A 150 9.19 4.12 12.87
C GLY A 150 9.56 2.66 13.19
N ALA A 151 8.78 1.69 12.69
CA ALA A 151 9.07 0.26 12.84
C ALA A 151 10.17 -0.24 11.90
N ILE A 152 10.57 0.55 10.90
CA ILE A 152 11.67 0.19 9.99
C ILE A 152 12.99 0.30 10.76
N GLN A 153 13.70 -0.83 10.89
CA GLN A 153 14.94 -0.94 11.64
C GLN A 153 16.07 -1.52 10.79
N LEU A 154 17.31 -1.27 11.21
CA LEU A 154 18.47 -1.92 10.62
C LEU A 154 18.69 -3.30 11.25
N TYR A 155 18.55 -4.34 10.46
CA TYR A 155 18.89 -5.70 10.84
C TYR A 155 20.14 -6.16 10.06
N ARG A 156 21.24 -6.41 10.77
CA ARG A 156 22.55 -6.73 10.15
C ARG A 156 22.97 -5.71 9.07
N GLY A 157 22.68 -4.43 9.30
CA GLY A 157 22.99 -3.35 8.37
C GLY A 157 22.04 -3.23 7.16
N VAL A 158 20.95 -3.99 7.14
CA VAL A 158 19.91 -3.90 6.10
C VAL A 158 18.64 -3.37 6.71
N PRO A 159 18.03 -2.30 6.12
CA PRO A 159 16.73 -1.83 6.56
C PRO A 159 15.65 -2.90 6.39
N GLY A 160 14.75 -3.02 7.35
CA GLY A 160 13.64 -3.96 7.33
C GLY A 160 12.68 -3.71 8.48
N ILE A 161 11.67 -4.56 8.62
CA ILE A 161 10.68 -4.49 9.69
C ILE A 161 10.78 -5.75 10.54
N ASP A 162 10.80 -5.58 11.86
CA ASP A 162 10.75 -6.68 12.83
C ASP A 162 9.38 -7.40 12.76
N ASP A 163 9.36 -8.68 13.13
CA ASP A 163 8.13 -9.48 13.21
C ASP A 163 7.20 -9.07 14.37
N ALA A 164 7.62 -8.15 15.23
CA ALA A 164 6.80 -7.59 16.29
C ALA A 164 5.61 -6.81 15.74
N ARG A 165 4.45 -6.99 16.40
CA ARG A 165 3.22 -6.27 16.05
C ARG A 165 2.92 -5.18 17.05
N THR A 166 2.45 -4.04 16.56
CA THR A 166 1.92 -2.95 17.37
C THR A 166 0.38 -2.92 17.30
N THR A 167 -0.25 -2.17 18.20
CA THR A 167 -1.69 -1.91 18.14
C THR A 167 -1.91 -0.50 17.60
N GLY A 168 -2.68 -0.35 16.53
CA GLY A 168 -3.01 0.94 15.94
C GLY A 168 -4.01 1.74 16.77
N THR A 169 -4.26 3.00 16.38
CA THR A 169 -5.20 3.92 17.02
C THR A 169 -6.65 3.40 16.97
N ASP A 170 -6.97 2.55 16.00
CA ASP A 170 -8.26 1.87 15.83
C ASP A 170 -8.37 0.56 16.63
N GLY A 171 -7.37 0.21 17.43
CA GLY A 171 -7.30 -1.02 18.23
C GLY A 171 -6.90 -2.26 17.43
N ARG A 172 -6.59 -2.16 16.15
CA ARG A 172 -6.18 -3.28 15.31
C ARG A 172 -4.68 -3.57 15.44
N LYS A 173 -4.30 -4.83 15.24
CA LYS A 173 -2.89 -5.23 15.19
C LYS A 173 -2.26 -4.79 13.88
N ARG A 174 -1.06 -4.23 13.97
CA ARG A 174 -0.28 -3.71 12.84
C ARG A 174 1.14 -4.28 12.86
N HIS A 175 1.73 -4.39 11.67
CA HIS A 175 3.12 -4.85 11.47
C HIS A 175 3.85 -3.99 10.44
N GLY A 176 3.77 -2.65 10.57
CA GLY A 176 4.37 -1.73 9.61
C GLY A 176 3.71 -1.71 8.23
N ASP A 177 2.45 -2.14 8.15
CA ASP A 177 1.74 -2.39 6.88
C ASP A 177 1.67 -1.14 5.99
N SER A 178 1.38 0.02 6.58
CA SER A 178 1.37 1.30 5.85
C SER A 178 2.74 1.66 5.28
N ALA A 179 3.82 1.43 6.05
CA ALA A 179 5.18 1.72 5.62
C ALA A 179 5.58 0.84 4.42
N ILE A 180 5.24 -0.44 4.44
CA ILE A 180 5.52 -1.37 3.34
C ILE A 180 4.74 -0.97 2.09
N ALA A 181 3.44 -0.66 2.20
CA ALA A 181 2.64 -0.22 1.07
C ALA A 181 3.17 1.08 0.44
N ILE A 182 3.55 2.06 1.26
CA ILE A 182 4.15 3.32 0.80
C ILE A 182 5.51 3.06 0.15
N PHE A 183 6.33 2.19 0.73
CA PHE A 183 7.64 1.81 0.19
C PHE A 183 7.53 1.18 -1.20
N LEU A 184 6.51 0.37 -1.44
CA LEU A 184 6.26 -0.27 -2.74
C LEU A 184 5.69 0.71 -3.77
N GLY A 185 4.91 1.73 -3.35
CA GLY A 185 4.27 2.74 -4.23
C GLY A 185 5.25 3.78 -4.81
#